data_7231da1f44f61a41747cda75eb143cb6
#
_entry.id   7231da1f44f61a41747cda75eb143cb6
#
_cell.length_a   1.000
_cell.length_b   1.000
_cell.length_c   1.000
_cell.angle_alpha   90.00
_cell.angle_beta   90.00
_cell.angle_gamma   90.00
#
_symmetry.space_group_name_H-M   'P 1'
#
loop_
_entity.id
_entity.type
_entity.pdbx_description
1 polymer ?
#
loop_
_entity_poly.entity_id
_entity_poly.type
_entity_poly.pdbx_seq_one_letter_code
_entity_poly.pdbx_strand_id
1 'polypeptide(L)'
;TDNLIMNIKEDFRLALRELVYPVCVVSSYNSETKENHAITVSSVTSLSFDPPSILVCINKDSSIHSSMKKNTYFNISFLSSLQSEISNLCGIDEFTDQRFENDFWDFKNNVGYIKNSQSVISCTIEEITNYGSHSVFIGNVVEVIQNREIKPLLYGKGKYLDI
;
A
#
# COMPACT_ATOMS: atom_id res chain seq x y z
N THR A 1 30.35 -33.45 -3.68
CA THR A 1 30.44 -32.06 -3.14
C THR A 1 29.49 -31.20 -3.94
N ASP A 2 28.21 -31.25 -3.53
CA ASP A 2 27.18 -30.46 -4.15
C ASP A 2 27.41 -29.00 -3.78
N ASN A 3 27.71 -28.20 -4.78
CA ASN A 3 27.66 -26.75 -4.68
C ASN A 3 26.22 -26.34 -4.35
N LEU A 4 25.94 -26.14 -3.10
CA LEU A 4 24.81 -25.34 -2.65
C LEU A 4 25.07 -23.90 -3.14
N ILE A 5 24.69 -23.64 -4.40
CA ILE A 5 24.59 -22.27 -4.87
C ILE A 5 23.43 -21.67 -4.06
N MET A 6 23.78 -20.94 -3.01
CA MET A 6 22.83 -20.20 -2.23
C MET A 6 22.09 -19.23 -3.18
N ASN A 7 20.79 -19.49 -3.40
CA ASN A 7 19.95 -18.58 -4.17
C ASN A 7 19.51 -17.43 -3.24
N ILE A 8 20.34 -16.41 -3.16
CA ILE A 8 20.12 -15.28 -2.25
C ILE A 8 18.74 -14.63 -2.44
N LYS A 9 18.23 -14.62 -3.65
CA LYS A 9 16.89 -14.09 -3.94
C LYS A 9 15.80 -14.91 -3.26
N GLU A 10 15.90 -16.24 -3.35
CA GLU A 10 14.93 -17.14 -2.73
C GLU A 10 15.04 -17.14 -1.20
N ASP A 11 16.25 -17.17 -0.68
CA ASP A 11 16.48 -17.11 0.76
C ASP A 11 15.95 -15.80 1.35
N PHE A 12 16.15 -14.69 0.65
CA PHE A 12 15.61 -13.39 1.03
C PHE A 12 14.08 -13.37 1.01
N ARG A 13 13.47 -13.92 -0.04
CA ARG A 13 12.01 -14.03 -0.14
C ARG A 13 11.42 -14.86 1.00
N LEU A 14 12.03 -15.99 1.33
CA LEU A 14 11.60 -16.86 2.43
C LEU A 14 11.74 -16.17 3.79
N ALA A 15 12.83 -15.45 4.01
CA ALA A 15 13.03 -14.69 5.25
C ALA A 15 11.95 -13.61 5.43
N LEU A 16 11.62 -12.86 4.38
CA LEU A 16 10.56 -11.84 4.43
C LEU A 16 9.18 -12.45 4.67
N ARG A 17 8.94 -13.67 4.19
CA ARG A 17 7.66 -14.38 4.40
C ARG A 17 7.37 -14.67 5.88
N GLU A 18 8.40 -14.81 6.72
CA GLU A 18 8.24 -15.06 8.15
C GLU A 18 7.88 -13.81 8.97
N LEU A 19 8.03 -12.62 8.38
CA LEU A 19 7.71 -11.38 9.05
C LEU A 19 6.20 -11.11 9.05
N VAL A 20 5.76 -10.32 10.03
CA VAL A 20 4.37 -9.88 10.15
C VAL A 20 4.27 -8.41 9.79
N TYR A 21 3.35 -8.09 8.90
CA TYR A 21 3.15 -6.74 8.38
C TYR A 21 1.69 -6.29 8.55
N PRO A 22 1.44 -4.99 8.78
CA PRO A 22 0.12 -4.44 8.55
C PRO A 22 -0.21 -4.46 7.05
N VAL A 23 -1.47 -4.73 6.73
CA VAL A 23 -1.96 -4.72 5.34
C VAL A 23 -2.52 -3.36 5.02
N CYS A 24 -2.02 -2.75 3.95
CA CYS A 24 -2.43 -1.43 3.51
C CYS A 24 -2.94 -1.46 2.07
N VAL A 25 -3.87 -0.56 1.77
CA VAL A 25 -4.24 -0.21 0.40
C VAL A 25 -3.73 1.19 0.10
N VAL A 26 -2.85 1.30 -0.88
CA VAL A 26 -2.40 2.58 -1.43
C VAL A 26 -3.29 2.94 -2.60
N SER A 27 -3.76 4.18 -2.64
CA SER A 27 -4.64 4.69 -3.68
C SER A 27 -4.19 6.04 -4.20
N SER A 28 -4.41 6.27 -5.49
CA SER A 28 -4.08 7.50 -6.18
C SER A 28 -5.08 7.78 -7.30
N TYR A 29 -5.02 8.98 -7.85
CA TYR A 29 -5.86 9.41 -8.96
C TYR A 29 -4.99 9.97 -10.09
N ASN A 30 -5.22 9.46 -11.28
CA ASN A 30 -4.57 9.97 -12.49
C ASN A 30 -5.43 11.06 -13.11
N SER A 31 -4.99 12.33 -13.02
CA SER A 31 -5.73 13.48 -13.53
C SER A 31 -5.76 13.55 -15.06
N GLU A 32 -4.84 12.89 -15.75
CA GLU A 32 -4.79 12.85 -17.22
C GLU A 32 -5.81 11.86 -17.78
N THR A 33 -5.86 10.64 -17.23
CA THR A 33 -6.81 9.60 -17.65
C THR A 33 -8.13 9.64 -16.88
N LYS A 34 -8.19 10.40 -15.77
CA LYS A 34 -9.34 10.49 -14.84
C LYS A 34 -9.69 9.14 -14.21
N GLU A 35 -8.68 8.32 -13.96
CA GLU A 35 -8.83 6.99 -13.37
C GLU A 35 -8.32 6.95 -11.94
N ASN A 36 -9.05 6.23 -11.10
CA ASN A 36 -8.61 5.85 -9.77
C ASN A 36 -7.80 4.56 -9.83
N HIS A 37 -6.74 4.50 -9.04
CA HIS A 37 -5.89 3.33 -8.91
C HIS A 37 -5.70 2.96 -7.44
N ALA A 38 -5.57 1.67 -7.18
CA ALA A 38 -5.30 1.15 -5.85
C ALA A 38 -4.50 -0.15 -5.92
N ILE A 39 -3.70 -0.40 -4.89
CA ILE A 39 -2.95 -1.64 -4.74
C ILE A 39 -2.79 -1.99 -3.25
N THR A 40 -2.90 -3.26 -2.93
CA THR A 40 -2.56 -3.79 -1.60
C THR A 40 -1.07 -3.93 -1.46
N VAL A 41 -0.52 -3.38 -0.40
CA VAL A 41 0.91 -3.42 -0.07
C VAL A 41 1.13 -3.70 1.41
N SER A 42 2.33 -4.20 1.73
CA SER A 42 2.87 -4.28 3.09
C SER A 42 4.15 -3.45 3.25
N SER A 43 4.61 -2.83 2.18
CA SER A 43 5.89 -2.10 2.07
C SER A 43 5.78 -0.64 2.52
N VAL A 44 5.14 -0.38 3.65
CA VAL A 44 4.93 0.95 4.22
C VAL A 44 5.74 1.08 5.50
N THR A 45 6.45 2.20 5.67
CA THR A 45 7.13 2.51 6.92
C THR A 45 7.12 4.02 7.21
N SER A 46 7.02 4.37 8.49
CA SER A 46 7.23 5.75 8.93
C SER A 46 8.66 6.20 8.62
N LEU A 47 8.82 7.47 8.28
CA LEU A 47 10.13 8.05 7.95
C LEU A 47 10.57 9.08 8.97
N SER A 48 9.79 10.14 9.18
CA SER A 48 10.14 11.24 10.06
C SER A 48 8.90 11.84 10.71
N PHE A 49 9.06 12.48 11.86
CA PHE A 49 8.03 13.31 12.47
C PHE A 49 8.25 14.80 12.22
N ASP A 50 9.42 15.19 11.69
CA ASP A 50 9.76 16.57 11.38
C ASP A 50 10.49 16.66 10.00
N PRO A 51 9.75 16.83 8.90
CA PRO A 51 8.29 16.86 8.80
C PRO A 51 7.65 15.47 8.94
N PRO A 52 6.36 15.40 9.31
CA PRO A 52 5.63 14.14 9.32
C PRO A 52 5.62 13.50 7.93
N SER A 53 6.20 12.32 7.83
CA SER A 53 6.42 11.67 6.54
C SER A 53 6.44 10.16 6.65
N ILE A 54 6.08 9.52 5.56
CA ILE A 54 5.96 8.07 5.42
C ILE A 54 6.50 7.66 4.05
N LEU A 55 6.98 6.45 3.91
CA LEU A 55 7.40 5.93 2.62
C LEU A 55 6.66 4.64 2.26
N VAL A 56 6.52 4.41 0.96
CA VAL A 56 5.95 3.19 0.40
C VAL A 56 6.74 2.79 -0.84
N CYS A 57 6.94 1.48 -1.02
CA CYS A 57 7.55 0.93 -2.22
C CYS A 57 6.48 0.35 -3.14
N ILE A 58 6.47 0.77 -4.40
CA ILE A 58 5.50 0.35 -5.41
C ILE A 58 6.23 -0.28 -6.60
N ASN A 59 5.75 -1.45 -7.03
CA ASN A 59 6.26 -2.11 -8.23
C ASN A 59 5.99 -1.25 -9.46
N LYS A 60 7.00 -1.07 -10.31
CA LYS A 60 6.90 -0.28 -11.54
C LYS A 60 5.90 -0.83 -12.53
N ASP A 61 5.61 -2.15 -12.48
CA ASP A 61 4.65 -2.82 -13.37
C ASP A 61 3.20 -2.72 -12.86
N SER A 62 2.98 -2.18 -11.66
CA SER A 62 1.61 -2.00 -11.14
C SER A 62 0.89 -0.85 -11.82
N SER A 63 -0.43 -0.98 -11.98
CA SER A 63 -1.27 0.04 -12.64
C SER A 63 -1.23 1.41 -11.94
N ILE A 64 -1.06 1.42 -10.63
CA ILE A 64 -1.00 2.65 -9.84
C ILE A 64 0.28 3.47 -10.06
N HIS A 65 1.38 2.81 -10.46
CA HIS A 65 2.69 3.46 -10.51
C HIS A 65 2.69 4.73 -11.38
N SER A 66 2.02 4.70 -12.53
CA SER A 66 1.96 5.84 -13.47
C SER A 66 1.19 7.04 -12.94
N SER A 67 0.28 6.84 -11.98
CA SER A 67 -0.51 7.92 -11.39
C SER A 67 0.18 8.60 -10.20
N MET A 68 1.21 7.97 -9.63
CA MET A 68 1.94 8.50 -8.48
C MET A 68 3.07 9.42 -8.94
N LYS A 69 2.76 10.69 -9.02
CA LYS A 69 3.68 11.75 -9.49
C LYS A 69 4.00 12.73 -8.36
N LYS A 70 5.17 13.36 -8.44
CA LYS A 70 5.57 14.40 -7.49
C LYS A 70 4.50 15.50 -7.38
N ASN A 71 4.23 15.93 -6.15
CA ASN A 71 3.22 16.94 -5.78
C ASN A 71 1.75 16.50 -5.99
N THR A 72 1.48 15.21 -6.22
CA THR A 72 0.12 14.68 -6.24
C THR A 72 -0.24 14.03 -4.91
N TYR A 73 -1.55 13.89 -4.65
CA TYR A 73 -2.06 13.22 -3.45
C TYR A 73 -2.07 11.72 -3.62
N PHE A 74 -1.85 11.01 -2.53
CA PHE A 74 -2.16 9.60 -2.39
C PHE A 74 -2.62 9.29 -0.96
N ASN A 75 -3.39 8.22 -0.81
CA ASN A 75 -3.85 7.76 0.49
C ASN A 75 -3.28 6.38 0.81
N ILE A 76 -3.00 6.15 2.07
CA ILE A 76 -2.67 4.83 2.62
C ILE A 76 -3.76 4.47 3.60
N SER A 77 -4.57 3.46 3.26
CA SER A 77 -5.59 2.91 4.15
C SER A 77 -5.02 1.68 4.85
N PHE A 78 -4.83 1.76 6.16
CA PHE A 78 -4.46 0.60 6.98
C PHE A 78 -5.72 -0.18 7.28
N LEU A 79 -5.86 -1.37 6.67
CA LEU A 79 -7.11 -2.12 6.71
C LEU A 79 -7.44 -2.63 8.10
N SER A 80 -8.72 -2.79 8.37
CA SER A 80 -9.22 -3.46 9.57
C SER A 80 -9.15 -4.97 9.43
N SER A 81 -9.13 -5.68 10.56
CA SER A 81 -9.14 -7.15 10.61
C SER A 81 -10.35 -7.78 9.88
N LEU A 82 -11.40 -7.00 9.63
CA LEU A 82 -12.61 -7.43 8.91
C LEU A 82 -12.55 -7.17 7.40
N GLN A 83 -11.43 -6.66 6.89
CA GLN A 83 -11.32 -6.19 5.51
C GLN A 83 -10.37 -7.04 4.64
N SER A 84 -10.22 -8.32 4.94
CA SER A 84 -9.40 -9.23 4.12
C SER A 84 -9.91 -9.36 2.68
N GLU A 85 -11.23 -9.24 2.46
CA GLU A 85 -11.83 -9.23 1.13
C GLU A 85 -11.32 -8.04 0.30
N ILE A 86 -11.23 -6.86 0.90
CA ILE A 86 -10.71 -5.64 0.24
C ILE A 86 -9.22 -5.80 -0.09
N SER A 87 -8.46 -6.40 0.82
CA SER A 87 -7.05 -6.72 0.59
C SER A 87 -6.87 -7.61 -0.64
N ASN A 88 -7.67 -8.65 -0.78
CA ASN A 88 -7.63 -9.54 -1.95
C ASN A 88 -8.05 -8.81 -3.23
N LEU A 89 -9.12 -8.03 -3.19
CA LEU A 89 -9.61 -7.26 -4.32
C LEU A 89 -8.54 -6.31 -4.88
N CYS A 90 -7.83 -5.61 -4.02
CA CYS A 90 -6.79 -4.66 -4.41
C CYS A 90 -5.40 -5.31 -4.63
N GLY A 91 -5.23 -6.57 -4.26
CA GLY A 91 -3.95 -7.29 -4.34
C GLY A 91 -3.85 -8.28 -5.50
N ILE A 92 -4.98 -8.77 -6.02
CA ILE A 92 -5.01 -9.76 -7.10
C ILE A 92 -5.19 -9.04 -8.43
N ASP A 93 -4.25 -9.25 -9.37
CA ASP A 93 -4.21 -8.54 -10.66
C ASP A 93 -5.47 -8.74 -11.50
N GLU A 94 -6.09 -9.91 -11.43
CA GLU A 94 -7.32 -10.24 -12.15
C GLU A 94 -8.50 -9.32 -11.78
N PHE A 95 -8.47 -8.70 -10.60
CA PHE A 95 -9.51 -7.80 -10.11
C PHE A 95 -9.22 -6.31 -10.34
N THR A 96 -8.13 -5.97 -11.05
CA THR A 96 -7.70 -4.58 -11.24
C THR A 96 -8.83 -3.66 -11.71
N ASP A 97 -9.61 -4.08 -12.70
CA ASP A 97 -10.69 -3.28 -13.27
C ASP A 97 -11.94 -3.19 -12.36
N GLN A 98 -12.02 -4.01 -11.31
CA GLN A 98 -13.18 -4.09 -10.40
C GLN A 98 -12.95 -3.40 -9.05
N ARG A 99 -11.74 -2.90 -8.79
CA ARG A 99 -11.35 -2.38 -7.46
C ARG A 99 -12.19 -1.23 -6.97
N PHE A 100 -12.78 -0.45 -7.87
CA PHE A 100 -13.63 0.69 -7.54
C PHE A 100 -15.13 0.48 -7.83
N GLU A 101 -15.55 -0.69 -8.28
CA GLU A 101 -16.94 -1.04 -8.58
C GLU A 101 -17.69 -1.57 -7.35
N ASN A 102 -17.63 -0.85 -6.23
CA ASN A 102 -18.22 -1.24 -4.94
C ASN A 102 -18.43 -0.01 -4.06
N ASP A 103 -18.94 -0.21 -2.84
CA ASP A 103 -19.21 0.83 -1.86
C ASP A 103 -18.14 0.93 -0.75
N PHE A 104 -16.97 0.30 -0.91
CA PHE A 104 -15.88 0.33 0.08
C PHE A 104 -15.15 1.67 0.15
N TRP A 105 -15.29 2.49 -0.87
CA TRP A 105 -14.53 3.71 -1.06
C TRP A 105 -15.28 4.96 -0.60
N ASP A 106 -14.53 5.86 0.02
CA ASP A 106 -14.84 7.28 0.11
C ASP A 106 -13.72 8.07 -0.58
N PHE A 107 -13.92 9.36 -0.86
CA PHE A 107 -13.00 10.12 -1.69
C PHE A 107 -12.65 11.45 -1.03
N LYS A 108 -11.38 11.83 -1.16
CA LYS A 108 -10.87 13.13 -0.75
C LYS A 108 -9.83 13.63 -1.78
N ASN A 109 -9.96 14.87 -2.25
CA ASN A 109 -9.13 15.41 -3.33
C ASN A 109 -9.09 14.52 -4.58
N ASN A 110 -10.22 13.92 -4.93
CA ASN A 110 -10.40 12.90 -5.98
C ASN A 110 -9.72 11.55 -5.73
N VAL A 111 -8.99 11.39 -4.64
CA VAL A 111 -8.29 10.15 -4.30
C VAL A 111 -9.15 9.32 -3.36
N GLY A 112 -9.37 8.05 -3.71
CA GLY A 112 -10.11 7.11 -2.89
C GLY A 112 -9.36 6.72 -1.61
N TYR A 113 -10.12 6.37 -0.58
CA TYR A 113 -9.63 5.68 0.60
C TYR A 113 -10.69 4.69 1.09
N ILE A 114 -10.26 3.66 1.79
CA ILE A 114 -11.17 2.60 2.26
C ILE A 114 -11.90 3.05 3.52
N LYS A 115 -13.23 3.04 3.47
CA LYS A 115 -14.10 3.30 4.62
C LYS A 115 -13.85 2.27 5.73
N ASN A 116 -13.99 2.67 6.97
CA ASN A 116 -13.84 1.80 8.16
C ASN A 116 -12.46 1.14 8.29
N SER A 117 -11.44 1.72 7.68
CA SER A 117 -10.05 1.35 7.93
C SER A 117 -9.64 1.65 9.37
N GLN A 118 -8.63 0.95 9.87
CA GLN A 118 -8.04 1.24 11.19
C GLN A 118 -7.48 2.67 11.21
N SER A 119 -6.83 3.09 10.14
CA SER A 119 -6.44 4.48 9.90
C SER A 119 -6.26 4.75 8.41
N VAL A 120 -6.34 6.03 8.05
CA VAL A 120 -6.03 6.51 6.71
C VAL A 120 -5.01 7.65 6.86
N ILE A 121 -3.90 7.54 6.17
CA ILE A 121 -2.87 8.57 6.10
C ILE A 121 -2.88 9.15 4.70
N SER A 122 -3.24 10.44 4.60
CA SER A 122 -3.24 11.18 3.33
C SER A 122 -1.94 11.94 3.18
N CYS A 123 -1.33 11.83 2.01
CA CYS A 123 -0.01 12.38 1.72
C CYS A 123 0.01 13.14 0.40
N THR A 124 0.99 14.04 0.29
CA THR A 124 1.49 14.53 -1.00
C THR A 124 2.86 13.89 -1.28
N ILE A 125 3.11 13.51 -2.53
CA ILE A 125 4.40 12.91 -2.92
C ILE A 125 5.47 13.99 -2.97
N GLU A 126 6.49 13.86 -2.12
CA GLU A 126 7.64 14.78 -2.02
C GLU A 126 8.82 14.30 -2.87
N GLU A 127 9.18 13.03 -2.76
CA GLU A 127 10.33 12.44 -3.45
C GLU A 127 9.97 11.07 -4.04
N ILE A 128 10.59 10.76 -5.18
CA ILE A 128 10.47 9.45 -5.85
C ILE A 128 11.87 8.96 -6.17
N THR A 129 12.22 7.76 -5.71
CA THR A 129 13.50 7.12 -6.01
C THR A 129 13.25 5.76 -6.66
N ASN A 130 13.80 5.56 -7.85
CA ASN A 130 13.72 4.31 -8.58
C ASN A 130 14.86 3.38 -8.17
N TYR A 131 14.52 2.14 -7.84
CA TYR A 131 15.52 1.10 -7.56
C TYR A 131 15.00 -0.28 -7.98
N GLY A 132 15.73 -0.95 -8.85
CA GLY A 132 15.35 -2.27 -9.34
C GLY A 132 13.94 -2.28 -9.95
N SER A 133 13.12 -3.21 -9.50
CA SER A 133 11.73 -3.38 -9.96
C SER A 133 10.73 -2.41 -9.32
N HIS A 134 11.15 -1.62 -8.35
CA HIS A 134 10.27 -0.77 -7.54
C HIS A 134 10.69 0.70 -7.60
N SER A 135 9.76 1.55 -7.18
CA SER A 135 10.05 2.94 -6.80
C SER A 135 9.67 3.15 -5.34
N VAL A 136 10.49 3.94 -4.64
CA VAL A 136 10.21 4.41 -3.29
C VAL A 136 9.55 5.78 -3.40
N PHE A 137 8.37 5.92 -2.81
CA PHE A 137 7.64 7.18 -2.73
C PHE A 137 7.70 7.70 -1.31
N ILE A 138 8.22 8.90 -1.13
CA ILE A 138 8.19 9.60 0.15
C ILE A 138 7.02 10.56 0.12
N GLY A 139 6.09 10.41 1.07
CA GLY A 139 4.93 11.25 1.22
C GLY A 139 5.02 12.14 2.45
N ASN A 140 4.78 13.43 2.29
CA ASN A 140 4.50 14.31 3.40
C ASN A 140 3.06 14.11 3.86
N VAL A 141 2.88 13.82 5.15
CA VAL A 141 1.56 13.59 5.73
C VAL A 141 0.81 14.91 5.85
N VAL A 142 -0.37 14.99 5.23
CA VAL A 142 -1.22 16.19 5.25
C VAL A 142 -2.48 16.00 6.08
N GLU A 143 -2.93 14.76 6.27
CA GLU A 143 -4.11 14.44 7.08
C GLU A 143 -4.09 13.00 7.57
N VAL A 144 -4.68 12.76 8.72
CA VAL A 144 -4.83 11.43 9.30
C VAL A 144 -6.27 11.24 9.80
N ILE A 145 -6.89 10.12 9.41
CA ILE A 145 -8.12 9.60 10.00
C ILE A 145 -7.72 8.41 10.85
N GLN A 146 -8.16 8.35 12.11
CA GLN A 146 -7.80 7.27 13.02
C GLN A 146 -9.03 6.71 13.74
N ASN A 147 -9.14 5.40 13.76
CA ASN A 147 -10.19 4.63 14.46
C ASN A 147 -9.52 3.69 15.47
N ARG A 148 -9.32 4.17 16.70
CA ARG A 148 -8.57 3.44 17.74
C ARG A 148 -9.21 2.13 18.18
N GLU A 149 -10.53 2.00 18.03
CA GLU A 149 -11.30 0.80 18.38
C GLU A 149 -11.22 -0.30 17.33
N ILE A 150 -10.70 0.00 16.14
CA ILE A 150 -10.60 -0.94 15.03
C ILE A 150 -9.27 -1.68 15.10
N LYS A 151 -9.32 -3.00 15.09
CA LYS A 151 -8.13 -3.85 15.01
C LYS A 151 -7.54 -3.83 13.60
N PRO A 152 -6.21 -3.76 13.45
CA PRO A 152 -5.57 -3.80 12.15
C PRO A 152 -5.61 -5.20 11.52
N LEU A 153 -5.61 -5.23 10.18
CA LEU A 153 -5.38 -6.47 9.42
C LEU A 153 -3.89 -6.74 9.32
N LEU A 154 -3.47 -7.92 9.74
CA LEU A 154 -2.08 -8.37 9.72
C LEU A 154 -1.91 -9.52 8.73
N TYR A 155 -0.75 -9.58 8.10
CA TYR A 155 -0.34 -10.66 7.21
C TYR A 155 1.08 -11.11 7.53
N GLY A 156 1.26 -12.41 7.62
CA GLY A 156 2.57 -13.00 7.86
C GLY A 156 2.51 -14.51 7.69
N LYS A 157 3.64 -15.13 7.43
CA LYS A 157 3.73 -16.58 7.21
C LYS A 157 2.77 -17.09 6.12
N GLY A 158 2.49 -16.26 5.12
CA GLY A 158 1.63 -16.58 3.99
C GLY A 158 0.13 -16.55 4.26
N LYS A 159 -0.33 -15.94 5.35
CA LYS A 159 -1.76 -15.87 5.73
C LYS A 159 -2.11 -14.60 6.50
N TYR A 160 -3.40 -14.29 6.57
CA TYR A 160 -3.91 -13.27 7.47
C TYR A 160 -3.83 -13.76 8.93
N LEU A 161 -3.51 -12.84 9.83
CA LEU A 161 -3.32 -13.11 11.25
C LEU A 161 -4.30 -12.27 12.08
N ASP A 162 -4.74 -12.85 13.20
CA ASP A 162 -5.55 -12.18 14.22
C ASP A 162 -4.71 -11.78 15.44
N ILE A 163 -5.10 -10.69 16.11
CA ILE A 163 -4.49 -10.23 17.36
C ILE A 163 -5.54 -10.00 18.44
#